data_50d82b0bd3a7c6aecd0a81f79f22f681
#
_entry.id   50d82b0bd3a7c6aecd0a81f79f22f681
#
_cell.length_a   1.000
_cell.length_b   1.000
_cell.length_c   1.000
_cell.angle_alpha   90.00
_cell.angle_beta   90.00
_cell.angle_gamma   90.00
#
_symmetry.space_group_name_H-M   'P 1'
#
loop_
_entity.id
_entity.type
_entity.pdbx_description
1 polymer ?
#
loop_
_entity_poly.entity_id
_entity_poly.type
_entity_poly.pdbx_seq_one_letter_code
_entity_poly.pdbx_strand_id
1 'polypeptide(L)'
;MKLNNRIKNWKLSEFIENKQYYFNRLKILRFLPKNIIEDANKRITKWKGYKKTPLIKLNKLSKELKIGEIFYKDESKRFHLKSFKALGGAYAVEIISRKKKNIVISSATAGNHGRSVAWGAKRLGLKCKIFISQHVSKEREKSIKELGAEVIRVKGNYENSLKECKK
;
A
#
# COMPACT_ATOMS: atom_id res chain seq x y z
N MET A 1 13.68 -9.00 -25.02
CA MET A 1 12.41 -8.26 -25.06
C MET A 1 12.68 -6.90 -25.70
N LYS A 2 12.26 -6.69 -26.95
CA LYS A 2 12.42 -5.39 -27.65
C LYS A 2 11.54 -4.36 -26.94
N LEU A 3 12.13 -3.32 -26.34
CA LEU A 3 11.38 -2.19 -25.82
C LEU A 3 10.56 -1.60 -26.99
N ASN A 4 9.26 -1.53 -26.78
CA ASN A 4 8.33 -1.05 -27.80
C ASN A 4 8.71 0.38 -28.20
N ASN A 5 8.63 0.71 -29.50
CA ASN A 5 8.97 2.03 -30.07
C ASN A 5 8.30 3.24 -29.36
N ARG A 6 7.30 3.01 -28.53
CA ARG A 6 6.63 4.04 -27.71
C ARG A 6 7.53 4.74 -26.69
N ILE A 7 8.64 4.11 -26.25
CA ILE A 7 9.54 4.71 -25.25
C ILE A 7 10.61 5.59 -25.93
N LYS A 8 10.92 5.37 -27.20
CA LYS A 8 11.93 6.15 -27.93
C LYS A 8 11.62 7.65 -28.06
N ASN A 9 10.36 8.05 -27.89
CA ASN A 9 9.92 9.43 -28.03
C ASN A 9 9.63 10.14 -26.67
N TRP A 10 9.94 9.50 -25.55
CA TRP A 10 9.80 10.14 -24.25
C TRP A 10 10.95 11.13 -24.06
N LYS A 11 10.61 12.41 -24.12
CA LYS A 11 11.51 13.49 -23.69
C LYS A 11 11.04 13.96 -22.32
N LEU A 12 11.99 14.18 -21.42
CA LEU A 12 11.71 14.89 -20.18
C LEU A 12 11.42 16.36 -20.59
N SER A 13 10.14 16.70 -20.76
CA SER A 13 9.73 18.00 -21.27
C SER A 13 9.80 19.09 -20.20
N GLU A 14 9.51 18.69 -18.96
CA GLU A 14 9.52 19.60 -17.82
C GLU A 14 9.99 18.86 -16.57
N PHE A 15 10.81 19.50 -15.77
CA PHE A 15 11.11 19.08 -14.41
C PHE A 15 11.19 20.31 -13.51
N ILE A 16 10.76 20.17 -12.27
CA ILE A 16 10.91 21.19 -11.24
C ILE A 16 11.99 20.73 -10.30
N GLU A 17 13.09 21.48 -10.26
CA GLU A 17 14.15 21.24 -9.27
C GLU A 17 13.65 21.63 -7.88
N ASN A 18 13.74 20.70 -6.93
CA ASN A 18 13.46 21.01 -5.53
C ASN A 18 14.66 21.72 -4.89
N LYS A 19 14.74 23.04 -5.06
CA LYS A 19 15.79 23.87 -4.47
C LYS A 19 15.79 23.89 -2.93
N GLN A 20 14.68 23.46 -2.33
CA GLN A 20 14.53 23.38 -0.87
C GLN A 20 14.75 21.97 -0.34
N TYR A 21 15.24 21.04 -1.18
CA TYR A 21 15.52 19.68 -0.73
C TYR A 21 16.57 19.71 0.36
N TYR A 22 16.13 19.41 1.57
CA TYR A 22 16.99 19.25 2.72
C TYR A 22 16.68 17.94 3.41
N PHE A 23 17.56 16.96 3.23
CA PHE A 23 17.45 15.69 3.91
C PHE A 23 18.01 15.80 5.32
N ASN A 24 17.15 15.90 6.33
CA ASN A 24 17.54 15.87 7.72
C ASN A 24 17.14 14.56 8.39
N ARG A 25 18.10 13.64 8.47
CA ARG A 25 17.91 12.32 9.08
C ARG A 25 17.40 12.42 10.53
N LEU A 26 17.85 13.39 11.30
CA LEU A 26 17.44 13.57 12.69
C LEU A 26 15.99 13.99 12.80
N LYS A 27 15.49 14.84 11.90
CA LYS A 27 14.06 15.19 11.85
C LYS A 27 13.20 13.98 11.52
N ILE A 28 13.61 13.15 10.57
CA ILE A 28 12.86 11.93 10.22
C ILE A 28 12.80 10.97 11.41
N LEU A 29 13.89 10.77 12.13
CA LEU A 29 13.93 9.88 13.30
C LEU A 29 13.06 10.34 14.47
N ARG A 30 12.70 11.63 14.55
CA ARG A 30 11.69 12.11 15.52
C ARG A 30 10.29 11.58 15.22
N PHE A 31 9.90 11.48 13.94
CA PHE A 31 8.59 11.00 13.52
C PHE A 31 8.55 9.48 13.34
N LEU A 32 9.68 8.88 12.98
CA LEU A 32 9.84 7.43 12.78
C LEU A 32 11.01 6.93 13.63
N PRO A 33 10.82 6.79 14.95
CA PRO A 33 11.85 6.27 15.84
C PRO A 33 12.35 4.88 15.41
N LYS A 34 13.63 4.65 15.56
CA LYS A 34 14.30 3.41 15.11
C LYS A 34 13.64 2.14 15.65
N ASN A 35 13.25 2.16 16.92
CA ASN A 35 12.57 1.05 17.59
C ASN A 35 11.22 0.70 16.95
N ILE A 36 10.45 1.68 16.47
CA ILE A 36 9.17 1.43 15.77
C ILE A 36 9.44 0.76 14.41
N ILE A 37 10.46 1.23 13.70
CA ILE A 37 10.85 0.64 12.41
C ILE A 37 11.34 -0.80 12.58
N GLU A 38 12.15 -1.05 13.61
CA GLU A 38 12.66 -2.38 13.94
C GLU A 38 11.54 -3.34 14.36
N ASP A 39 10.59 -2.89 15.20
CA ASP A 39 9.43 -3.70 15.57
C ASP A 39 8.57 -4.04 14.36
N ALA A 40 8.28 -3.08 13.50
CA ALA A 40 7.53 -3.31 12.26
C ALA A 40 8.26 -4.33 11.36
N ASN A 41 9.56 -4.18 11.17
CA ASN A 41 10.37 -5.10 10.38
C ASN A 41 10.35 -6.52 10.99
N LYS A 42 10.62 -6.65 12.30
CA LYS A 42 10.62 -7.92 13.03
C LYS A 42 9.28 -8.66 12.91
N ARG A 43 8.16 -7.95 12.92
CA ARG A 43 6.81 -8.55 12.79
C ARG A 43 6.49 -8.94 11.36
N ILE A 44 6.64 -8.00 10.44
CA ILE A 44 6.29 -8.19 9.04
C ILE A 44 7.10 -9.33 8.40
N THR A 45 8.39 -9.42 8.72
CA THR A 45 9.25 -10.49 8.20
C THR A 45 8.89 -11.90 8.70
N LYS A 46 8.16 -12.00 9.81
CA LYS A 46 7.64 -13.25 10.35
C LYS A 46 6.28 -13.67 9.78
N TRP A 47 5.64 -12.83 8.99
CA TRP A 47 4.35 -13.21 8.43
C TRP A 47 4.48 -14.35 7.43
N LYS A 48 3.56 -15.31 7.50
CA LYS A 48 3.53 -16.44 6.55
C LYS A 48 3.52 -15.92 5.11
N GLY A 49 4.46 -16.42 4.31
CA GLY A 49 4.60 -16.01 2.91
C GLY A 49 5.40 -14.72 2.69
N TYR A 50 6.01 -14.15 3.73
CA TYR A 50 6.91 -13.02 3.55
C TYR A 50 8.12 -13.43 2.70
N LYS A 51 8.40 -12.61 1.68
CA LYS A 51 9.63 -12.69 0.88
C LYS A 51 10.10 -11.27 0.58
N LYS A 52 11.42 -11.08 0.56
CA LYS A 52 11.99 -9.83 0.04
C LYS A 52 11.62 -9.72 -1.43
N THR A 53 11.06 -8.59 -1.82
CA THR A 53 10.76 -8.32 -3.23
C THR A 53 11.98 -7.76 -3.95
N PRO A 54 12.14 -8.00 -5.27
CA PRO A 54 13.29 -7.54 -6.02
C PRO A 54 13.45 -6.02 -6.00
N LEU A 55 14.69 -5.56 -5.97
CA LEU A 55 15.07 -4.19 -6.27
C LEU A 55 15.92 -4.24 -7.54
N ILE A 56 15.39 -3.73 -8.64
CA ILE A 56 15.96 -3.86 -9.97
C ILE A 56 16.52 -2.52 -10.41
N LYS A 57 17.80 -2.49 -10.78
CA LYS A 57 18.43 -1.30 -11.34
C LYS A 57 18.13 -1.21 -12.84
N LEU A 58 17.56 -0.08 -13.28
CA LEU A 58 17.13 0.15 -14.66
C LEU A 58 18.19 0.93 -15.44
N ASN A 59 19.34 0.30 -15.67
CA ASN A 59 20.52 0.95 -16.28
C ASN A 59 20.26 1.55 -17.67
N LYS A 60 19.49 0.87 -18.53
CA LYS A 60 19.17 1.39 -19.87
C LYS A 60 18.31 2.65 -19.76
N LEU A 61 17.28 2.62 -18.94
CA LEU A 61 16.37 3.75 -18.77
C LEU A 61 17.08 4.96 -18.17
N SER A 62 17.96 4.76 -17.18
CA SER A 62 18.74 5.86 -16.59
C SER A 62 19.68 6.53 -17.60
N LYS A 63 20.32 5.74 -18.47
CA LYS A 63 21.17 6.27 -19.57
C LYS A 63 20.35 7.04 -20.61
N GLU A 64 19.22 6.50 -21.05
CA GLU A 64 18.33 7.14 -22.03
C GLU A 64 17.78 8.47 -21.53
N LEU A 65 17.40 8.53 -20.25
CA LEU A 65 16.86 9.74 -19.62
C LEU A 65 17.93 10.69 -19.08
N LYS A 66 19.23 10.32 -19.18
CA LYS A 66 20.36 11.10 -18.61
C LYS A 66 20.18 11.43 -17.14
N ILE A 67 19.61 10.50 -16.38
CA ILE A 67 19.40 10.57 -14.92
C ILE A 67 20.43 9.64 -14.26
N GLY A 68 20.85 9.90 -13.03
CA GLY A 68 21.85 9.12 -12.32
C GLY A 68 21.48 7.64 -12.21
N GLU A 69 20.73 7.23 -11.20
CA GLU A 69 20.31 5.85 -11.01
C GLU A 69 18.81 5.74 -10.83
N ILE A 70 18.19 4.78 -11.53
CA ILE A 70 16.77 4.45 -11.40
C ILE A 70 16.65 3.04 -10.86
N PHE A 71 15.95 2.90 -9.73
CA PHE A 71 15.64 1.61 -9.13
C PHE A 71 14.14 1.35 -9.16
N TYR A 72 13.77 0.14 -9.55
CA TYR A 72 12.40 -0.36 -9.54
C TYR A 72 12.24 -1.38 -8.42
N LYS A 73 11.40 -1.08 -7.43
CA LYS A 73 11.02 -2.02 -6.38
C LYS A 73 9.80 -2.81 -6.84
N ASP A 74 10.00 -4.08 -7.19
CA ASP A 74 8.94 -4.93 -7.74
C ASP A 74 8.08 -5.56 -6.65
N GLU A 75 6.94 -4.94 -6.36
CA GLU A 75 5.95 -5.42 -5.39
C GLU A 75 4.87 -6.34 -6.01
N SER A 76 5.02 -6.77 -7.27
CA SER A 76 4.04 -7.60 -7.98
C SER A 76 3.76 -8.96 -7.31
N LYS A 77 4.71 -9.44 -6.49
CA LYS A 77 4.60 -10.74 -5.78
C LYS A 77 4.39 -10.60 -4.28
N ARG A 78 4.09 -9.38 -3.78
CA ARG A 78 3.90 -9.13 -2.35
C ARG A 78 2.63 -9.82 -1.84
N PHE A 79 2.76 -10.90 -1.05
CA PHE A 79 1.68 -11.67 -0.41
C PHE A 79 0.49 -12.02 -1.34
N HIS A 80 0.71 -12.19 -2.63
CA HIS A 80 -0.33 -12.31 -3.66
C HIS A 80 -1.27 -11.11 -3.79
N LEU A 81 -1.09 -10.07 -2.98
CA LEU A 81 -1.85 -8.82 -3.07
C LEU A 81 -1.32 -7.89 -4.15
N LYS A 82 -0.10 -8.13 -4.65
CA LYS A 82 0.56 -7.37 -5.70
C LYS A 82 0.70 -5.88 -5.38
N SER A 83 0.91 -5.55 -4.09
CA SER A 83 0.98 -4.16 -3.62
C SER A 83 1.77 -4.04 -2.32
N PHE A 84 2.59 -3.00 -2.21
CA PHE A 84 3.29 -2.65 -0.97
C PHE A 84 2.33 -2.25 0.17
N LYS A 85 1.09 -1.85 -0.15
CA LYS A 85 0.06 -1.52 0.85
C LYS A 85 -0.20 -2.66 1.84
N ALA A 86 0.08 -3.91 1.42
CA ALA A 86 0.02 -5.06 2.31
C ALA A 86 0.86 -4.88 3.59
N LEU A 87 2.01 -4.24 3.49
CA LEU A 87 2.89 -4.03 4.64
C LEU A 87 2.25 -3.08 5.66
N GLY A 88 1.83 -1.88 5.23
CA GLY A 88 1.30 -0.87 6.15
C GLY A 88 -0.10 -1.18 6.68
N GLY A 89 -1.05 -1.54 5.80
CA GLY A 89 -2.44 -1.78 6.19
C GLY A 89 -2.58 -2.97 7.13
N ALA A 90 -1.96 -4.11 6.81
CA ALA A 90 -2.03 -5.29 7.68
C ALA A 90 -1.24 -5.11 8.99
N TYR A 91 -0.13 -4.37 8.97
CA TYR A 91 0.60 -4.03 10.20
C TYR A 91 -0.24 -3.16 11.13
N ALA A 92 -0.93 -2.14 10.60
CA ALA A 92 -1.83 -1.31 11.40
C ALA A 92 -2.94 -2.15 12.06
N VAL A 93 -3.56 -3.07 11.33
CA VAL A 93 -4.54 -4.01 11.89
C VAL A 93 -3.94 -4.84 13.01
N GLU A 94 -2.73 -5.38 12.84
CA GLU A 94 -2.06 -6.17 13.86
C GLU A 94 -1.79 -5.35 15.13
N ILE A 95 -1.32 -4.11 15.01
CA ILE A 95 -1.04 -3.26 16.18
C ILE A 95 -2.32 -2.87 16.91
N ILE A 96 -3.40 -2.54 16.18
CA ILE A 96 -4.68 -2.18 16.79
C ILE A 96 -5.29 -3.38 17.54
N SER A 97 -5.24 -4.56 16.93
CA SER A 97 -5.82 -5.79 17.51
C SER A 97 -5.14 -6.22 18.81
N ARG A 98 -3.87 -5.89 19.00
CA ARG A 98 -3.15 -6.16 20.26
C ARG A 98 -3.61 -5.29 21.44
N LYS A 99 -4.09 -4.09 21.13
CA LYS A 99 -4.53 -3.12 22.14
C LYS A 99 -5.99 -3.29 22.53
N LYS A 100 -6.79 -3.97 21.71
CA LYS A 100 -8.24 -4.12 21.90
C LYS A 100 -8.68 -5.53 21.55
N LYS A 101 -9.47 -6.16 22.41
CA LYS A 101 -10.10 -7.48 22.15
C LYS A 101 -11.50 -7.27 21.52
N ASN A 102 -11.98 -8.29 20.85
CA ASN A 102 -13.35 -8.34 20.27
C ASN A 102 -13.69 -7.13 19.39
N ILE A 103 -12.77 -6.76 18.51
CA ILE A 103 -12.95 -5.63 17.60
C ILE A 103 -13.38 -6.05 16.21
N VAL A 104 -14.09 -5.16 15.53
CA VAL A 104 -14.34 -5.22 14.09
C VAL A 104 -13.44 -4.17 13.45
N ILE A 105 -12.66 -4.59 12.46
CA ILE A 105 -11.81 -3.66 11.70
C ILE A 105 -12.65 -3.00 10.63
N SER A 106 -12.66 -1.67 10.58
CA SER A 106 -13.37 -0.94 9.52
C SER A 106 -12.45 0.04 8.78
N SER A 107 -12.73 0.25 7.48
CA SER A 107 -12.02 1.25 6.69
C SER A 107 -12.85 1.68 5.48
N ALA A 108 -12.78 2.96 5.12
CA ALA A 108 -13.40 3.49 3.89
C ALA A 108 -12.35 3.56 2.77
N THR A 109 -12.39 2.59 1.84
CA THR A 109 -11.38 2.50 0.77
C THR A 109 -11.74 1.40 -0.24
N ALA A 110 -11.48 1.64 -1.52
CA ALA A 110 -11.87 0.73 -2.59
C ALA A 110 -10.71 0.06 -3.35
N GLY A 111 -9.47 0.30 -2.91
CA GLY A 111 -8.29 -0.17 -3.65
C GLY A 111 -7.38 -1.08 -2.85
N ASN A 112 -6.09 -1.02 -3.15
CA ASN A 112 -5.06 -1.82 -2.51
C ASN A 112 -4.98 -1.64 -0.99
N HIS A 113 -5.40 -0.49 -0.46
CA HIS A 113 -5.48 -0.29 0.98
C HIS A 113 -6.60 -1.15 1.60
N GLY A 114 -7.80 -1.14 1.02
CA GLY A 114 -8.91 -2.01 1.48
C GLY A 114 -8.55 -3.49 1.44
N ARG A 115 -7.94 -3.94 0.35
CA ARG A 115 -7.41 -5.30 0.25
C ARG A 115 -6.39 -5.62 1.33
N SER A 116 -5.50 -4.68 1.64
CA SER A 116 -4.49 -4.84 2.69
C SER A 116 -5.10 -4.95 4.08
N VAL A 117 -6.10 -4.12 4.40
CA VAL A 117 -6.82 -4.14 5.68
C VAL A 117 -7.61 -5.45 5.83
N ALA A 118 -8.38 -5.84 4.79
CA ALA A 118 -9.14 -7.09 4.77
C ALA A 118 -8.23 -8.31 4.95
N TRP A 119 -7.11 -8.38 4.24
CA TRP A 119 -6.14 -9.44 4.39
C TRP A 119 -5.49 -9.47 5.78
N GLY A 120 -5.17 -8.29 6.34
CA GLY A 120 -4.65 -8.17 7.70
C GLY A 120 -5.62 -8.71 8.74
N ALA A 121 -6.91 -8.37 8.63
CA ALA A 121 -7.97 -8.88 9.50
C ALA A 121 -8.15 -10.39 9.35
N LYS A 122 -8.21 -10.92 8.11
CA LYS A 122 -8.29 -12.36 7.82
C LYS A 122 -7.15 -13.15 8.48
N ARG A 123 -5.90 -12.65 8.41
CA ARG A 123 -4.75 -13.29 9.05
C ARG A 123 -4.89 -13.47 10.57
N LEU A 124 -5.66 -12.60 11.20
CA LEU A 124 -5.83 -12.54 12.66
C LEU A 124 -7.20 -13.09 13.11
N GLY A 125 -8.00 -13.63 12.17
CA GLY A 125 -9.34 -14.13 12.47
C GLY A 125 -10.33 -13.03 12.88
N LEU A 126 -10.09 -11.77 12.48
CA LEU A 126 -10.93 -10.63 12.86
C LEU A 126 -12.00 -10.37 11.80
N LYS A 127 -13.17 -9.93 12.25
CA LYS A 127 -14.21 -9.38 11.35
C LYS A 127 -13.71 -8.08 10.73
N CYS A 128 -14.03 -7.89 9.44
CA CYS A 128 -13.63 -6.70 8.70
C CYS A 128 -14.78 -6.15 7.87
N LYS A 129 -15.01 -4.83 7.95
CA LYS A 129 -15.99 -4.10 7.15
C LYS A 129 -15.29 -3.05 6.31
N ILE A 130 -15.48 -3.10 4.99
CA ILE A 130 -14.90 -2.12 4.06
C ILE A 130 -16.01 -1.32 3.42
N PHE A 131 -16.01 -0.03 3.66
CA PHE A 131 -16.98 0.90 3.11
C PHE A 131 -16.47 1.46 1.78
N ILE A 132 -17.29 1.36 0.73
CA ILE A 132 -16.96 1.82 -0.61
C ILE A 132 -18.07 2.73 -1.15
N SER A 133 -17.71 3.70 -2.01
CA SER A 133 -18.72 4.52 -2.68
C SER A 133 -19.47 3.71 -3.74
N GLN A 134 -20.65 4.19 -4.11
CA GLN A 134 -21.49 3.55 -5.15
C GLN A 134 -20.80 3.46 -6.52
N HIS A 135 -19.80 4.31 -6.79
CA HIS A 135 -19.10 4.37 -8.08
C HIS A 135 -17.94 3.36 -8.20
N VAL A 136 -17.63 2.62 -7.14
CA VAL A 136 -16.57 1.61 -7.17
C VAL A 136 -16.99 0.43 -8.02
N SER A 137 -16.09 -0.04 -8.90
CA SER A 137 -16.38 -1.16 -9.78
C SER A 137 -16.63 -2.47 -9.01
N LYS A 138 -17.43 -3.38 -9.62
CA LYS A 138 -17.75 -4.68 -9.02
C LYS A 138 -16.51 -5.56 -8.84
N GLU A 139 -15.51 -5.46 -9.72
CA GLU A 139 -14.25 -6.21 -9.65
C GLU A 139 -13.44 -5.81 -8.40
N ARG A 140 -13.38 -4.51 -8.08
CA ARG A 140 -12.73 -4.03 -6.86
C ARG A 140 -13.45 -4.49 -5.60
N GLU A 141 -14.77 -4.43 -5.60
CA GLU A 141 -15.60 -4.97 -4.51
C GLU A 141 -15.35 -6.47 -4.33
N LYS A 142 -15.41 -7.26 -5.41
CA LYS A 142 -15.14 -8.68 -5.42
C LYS A 142 -13.78 -9.01 -4.84
N SER A 143 -12.73 -8.30 -5.29
CA SER A 143 -11.36 -8.53 -4.83
C SER A 143 -11.14 -8.28 -3.32
N ILE A 144 -11.98 -7.45 -2.70
CA ILE A 144 -11.98 -7.21 -1.25
C ILE A 144 -12.77 -8.30 -0.53
N LYS A 145 -13.93 -8.69 -1.05
CA LYS A 145 -14.78 -9.77 -0.49
C LYS A 145 -14.03 -11.11 -0.45
N GLU A 146 -13.24 -11.43 -1.48
CA GLU A 146 -12.41 -12.65 -1.54
C GLU A 146 -11.38 -12.73 -0.42
N LEU A 147 -11.03 -11.61 0.17
CA LEU A 147 -10.17 -11.52 1.35
C LEU A 147 -10.92 -11.63 2.68
N GLY A 148 -12.22 -11.94 2.64
CA GLY A 148 -13.04 -12.22 3.82
C GLY A 148 -13.66 -10.99 4.47
N ALA A 149 -13.60 -9.81 3.85
CA ALA A 149 -14.27 -8.62 4.38
C ALA A 149 -15.74 -8.52 3.91
N GLU A 150 -16.60 -8.07 4.80
CA GLU A 150 -17.91 -7.54 4.43
C GLU A 150 -17.69 -6.20 3.71
N VAL A 151 -18.25 -6.04 2.51
CA VAL A 151 -18.16 -4.79 1.76
C VAL A 151 -19.49 -4.08 1.76
N ILE A 152 -19.51 -2.87 2.30
CA ILE A 152 -20.69 -2.03 2.42
C ILE A 152 -20.61 -0.92 1.36
N ARG A 153 -21.53 -0.96 0.42
CA ARG A 153 -21.63 0.06 -0.64
C ARG A 153 -22.50 1.21 -0.16
N VAL A 154 -21.92 2.39 -0.11
CA VAL A 154 -22.55 3.63 0.38
C VAL A 154 -22.98 4.49 -0.79
N LYS A 155 -24.20 5.01 -0.76
CA LYS A 155 -24.70 5.99 -1.74
C LYS A 155 -23.88 7.28 -1.66
N GLY A 156 -23.42 7.79 -2.80
CA GLY A 156 -22.60 8.99 -2.90
C GLY A 156 -21.13 8.70 -3.18
N ASN A 157 -20.27 9.62 -2.79
CA ASN A 157 -18.83 9.63 -3.08
C ASN A 157 -17.98 8.97 -1.97
N TYR A 158 -16.67 9.20 -2.02
CA TYR A 158 -15.72 8.68 -1.01
C TYR A 158 -15.98 9.26 0.38
N GLU A 159 -16.26 10.56 0.47
CA GLU A 159 -16.53 11.27 1.73
C GLU A 159 -17.74 10.70 2.45
N ASN A 160 -18.80 10.32 1.70
CA ASN A 160 -19.95 9.63 2.25
C ASN A 160 -19.57 8.27 2.85
N SER A 161 -18.72 7.51 2.14
CA SER A 161 -18.22 6.23 2.64
C SER A 161 -17.40 6.38 3.92
N LEU A 162 -16.58 7.43 3.98
CA LEU A 162 -15.77 7.75 5.16
C LEU A 162 -16.65 8.15 6.35
N LYS A 163 -17.69 8.96 6.12
CA LYS A 163 -18.66 9.38 7.15
C LYS A 163 -19.39 8.17 7.72
N GLU A 164 -19.85 7.25 6.86
CA GLU A 164 -20.55 6.04 7.28
C GLU A 164 -19.64 5.08 8.05
N CYS A 165 -18.38 4.96 7.64
CA CYS A 165 -17.37 4.14 8.31
C CYS A 165 -17.04 4.64 9.74
N LYS A 166 -17.26 5.92 10.04
CA LYS A 166 -16.98 6.55 11.34
C LYS A 166 -18.12 6.41 12.36
N LYS A 167 -19.32 6.04 11.93
CA LYS A 167 -20.44 5.71 12.82
C LYS A 167 -20.21 4.36 13.51
#